data_70e47832bc669427c1e7c6e21e0bfbe5
#
_entry.id   70e47832bc669427c1e7c6e21e0bfbe5
#
_cell.length_a   1.000
_cell.length_b   1.000
_cell.length_c   1.000
_cell.angle_alpha   90.00
_cell.angle_beta   90.00
_cell.angle_gamma   90.00
#
_symmetry.space_group_name_H-M   'P 1'
#
loop_
_entity.id
_entity.type
_entity.pdbx_description
1 polymer ?
#
loop_
_entity_poly.entity_id
_entity_poly.type
_entity_poly.pdbx_seq_one_letter_code
_entity_poly.pdbx_strand_id
1 'polypeptide(L)'
;MNAHYVDRFADDLGPEKIVHIYEPKAGLKAIVVIDNLSMGPAVGGCRMASDVSTREVFRLARAMTLKNALSDLPHGGAKSAILEDPAVTNKEDIVRAFAQAIKHLPDYIPGPDMGTDETCMAYIHDEIGRAVGLPHVLGG
;
A
#
# COMPACT_ATOMS: atom_id res chain seq x y z
N MET A 1 -14.02 12.08 -15.13
CA MET A 1 -13.88 11.18 -13.98
C MET A 1 -15.22 11.06 -13.28
N ASN A 2 -15.53 9.88 -12.84
CA ASN A 2 -16.76 9.67 -12.09
C ASN A 2 -16.55 10.13 -10.64
N ALA A 3 -17.18 11.23 -10.23
CA ALA A 3 -17.09 11.77 -8.89
C ALA A 3 -17.68 10.83 -7.82
N HIS A 4 -18.48 9.85 -8.25
CA HIS A 4 -19.12 8.90 -7.35
C HIS A 4 -18.29 7.65 -7.08
N TYR A 5 -17.07 7.66 -7.53
CA TYR A 5 -16.13 6.54 -7.40
C TYR A 5 -15.93 6.14 -5.94
N VAL A 6 -15.71 7.13 -5.07
CA VAL A 6 -15.55 6.89 -3.63
C VAL A 6 -16.84 6.35 -3.03
N ASP A 7 -17.98 6.89 -3.45
CA ASP A 7 -19.30 6.49 -2.92
C ASP A 7 -19.60 5.01 -3.14
N ARG A 8 -19.02 4.40 -4.18
CA ARG A 8 -19.22 2.98 -4.47
C ARG A 8 -18.58 2.08 -3.43
N PHE A 9 -17.56 2.57 -2.75
CA PHE A 9 -16.77 1.78 -1.82
C PHE A 9 -17.02 2.17 -0.37
N ALA A 10 -17.47 3.40 -0.15
CA ALA A 10 -17.61 3.94 1.18
C ALA A 10 -18.79 3.32 1.93
N ASP A 11 -18.55 2.93 3.17
CA ASP A 11 -19.55 2.49 4.12
C ASP A 11 -19.14 2.94 5.53
N ASP A 12 -19.74 2.37 6.57
CA ASP A 12 -19.46 2.78 7.96
C ASP A 12 -18.03 2.49 8.41
N LEU A 13 -17.34 1.54 7.77
CA LEU A 13 -15.97 1.17 8.12
C LEU A 13 -14.93 2.01 7.38
N GLY A 14 -15.23 2.47 6.19
CA GLY A 14 -14.29 3.22 5.34
C GLY A 14 -14.66 3.11 3.87
N PRO A 15 -13.74 3.37 2.96
CA PRO A 15 -12.34 3.73 3.19
C PRO A 15 -12.18 5.16 3.69
N GLU A 16 -11.15 5.42 4.48
CA GLU A 16 -10.87 6.76 4.95
C GLU A 16 -10.13 7.58 3.91
N LYS A 17 -9.26 6.95 3.12
CA LYS A 17 -8.51 7.63 2.06
C LYS A 17 -8.29 6.71 0.87
N ILE A 18 -8.45 7.27 -0.33
CA ILE A 18 -8.04 6.65 -1.58
C ILE A 18 -7.12 7.65 -2.25
N VAL A 19 -5.87 7.26 -2.48
CA VAL A 19 -4.83 8.14 -3.02
C VAL A 19 -4.31 7.55 -4.32
N HIS A 20 -4.37 8.33 -5.39
CA HIS A 20 -3.74 8.00 -6.66
C HIS A 20 -2.44 8.76 -6.77
N ILE A 21 -1.37 8.05 -7.11
CA ILE A 21 -0.02 8.60 -7.18
C ILE A 21 0.50 8.47 -8.60
N TYR A 22 1.06 9.54 -9.12
CA TYR A 22 1.78 9.52 -10.38
C TYR A 22 3.08 10.32 -10.22
N GLU A 23 4.20 9.67 -10.48
CA GLU A 23 5.52 10.31 -10.48
C GLU A 23 6.20 9.99 -11.82
N PRO A 24 6.26 10.99 -12.74
CA PRO A 24 6.69 10.71 -14.11
C PRO A 24 8.18 10.41 -14.26
N LYS A 25 9.05 10.91 -13.37
CA LYS A 25 10.50 10.69 -13.50
C LYS A 25 10.85 9.22 -13.38
N ALA A 26 10.28 8.52 -12.41
CA ALA A 26 10.49 7.09 -12.24
C ALA A 26 9.49 6.25 -13.03
N GLY A 27 8.44 6.87 -13.56
CA GLY A 27 7.34 6.16 -14.20
C GLY A 27 6.40 5.50 -13.21
N LEU A 28 6.32 6.04 -11.99
CA LEU A 28 5.47 5.47 -10.94
C LEU A 28 4.00 5.81 -11.17
N LYS A 29 3.16 4.80 -11.15
CA LYS A 29 1.71 4.93 -11.03
C LYS A 29 1.28 4.00 -9.92
N ALA A 30 0.57 4.54 -8.93
CA ALA A 30 0.20 3.73 -7.77
C ALA A 30 -1.15 4.16 -7.20
N ILE A 31 -1.74 3.25 -6.44
CA ILE A 31 -3.00 3.48 -5.73
C ILE A 31 -2.77 3.03 -4.29
N VAL A 32 -3.19 3.86 -3.34
CA VAL A 32 -3.18 3.50 -1.93
C VAL A 32 -4.60 3.64 -1.39
N VAL A 33 -5.11 2.60 -0.76
CA VAL A 33 -6.38 2.63 -0.05
C VAL A 33 -6.10 2.39 1.42
N ILE A 34 -6.40 3.41 2.24
CA ILE A 34 -6.41 3.27 3.69
C ILE A 34 -7.87 3.10 4.09
N ASP A 35 -8.21 1.88 4.50
CA ASP A 35 -9.60 1.54 4.74
C ASP A 35 -10.08 1.97 6.11
N ASN A 36 -9.35 1.62 7.15
CA ASN A 36 -9.82 1.90 8.52
C ASN A 36 -8.63 2.10 9.45
N LEU A 37 -8.71 3.10 10.32
CA LEU A 37 -7.68 3.46 11.27
C LEU A 37 -8.15 3.34 12.72
N SER A 38 -9.34 2.77 12.96
CA SER A 38 -9.93 2.71 14.31
C SER A 38 -9.06 1.96 15.31
N MET A 39 -8.34 0.93 14.86
CA MET A 39 -7.50 0.10 15.71
C MET A 39 -6.03 0.55 15.74
N GLY A 40 -5.68 1.59 15.00
CA GLY A 40 -4.32 2.10 14.89
C GLY A 40 -3.86 2.25 13.45
N PRO A 41 -2.56 2.48 13.21
CA PRO A 41 -2.03 2.63 11.86
C PRO A 41 -2.42 1.44 10.98
N ALA A 42 -2.72 1.73 9.72
CA ALA A 42 -3.20 0.70 8.79
C ALA A 42 -2.03 -0.05 8.16
N VAL A 43 -2.04 -1.36 8.29
CA VAL A 43 -1.04 -2.25 7.70
C VAL A 43 -1.65 -2.94 6.50
N GLY A 44 -0.91 -2.98 5.40
CA GLY A 44 -1.33 -3.71 4.21
C GLY A 44 -0.24 -3.80 3.18
N GLY A 45 -0.25 -4.89 2.42
CA GLY A 45 0.76 -5.18 1.43
C GLY A 45 0.75 -4.21 0.26
N CYS A 46 1.91 -4.06 -0.36
CA CYS A 46 2.09 -3.30 -1.60
C CYS A 46 2.24 -4.29 -2.75
N ARG A 47 1.23 -4.40 -3.59
CA ARG A 47 1.25 -5.26 -4.77
C ARG A 47 1.91 -4.52 -5.93
N MET A 48 2.65 -5.25 -6.75
CA MET A 48 3.13 -4.73 -8.02
C MET A 48 2.60 -5.62 -9.14
N ALA A 49 1.75 -5.06 -9.99
CA ALA A 49 1.18 -5.74 -11.15
C ALA A 49 0.67 -4.67 -12.12
N SER A 50 0.68 -4.99 -13.41
CA SER A 50 0.32 -4.00 -14.43
C SER A 50 -1.19 -3.81 -14.58
N ASP A 51 -2.01 -4.68 -14.03
CA ASP A 51 -3.46 -4.73 -14.29
C ASP A 51 -4.34 -4.66 -13.04
N VAL A 52 -3.87 -4.03 -11.99
CA VAL A 52 -4.65 -3.89 -10.75
C VAL A 52 -5.62 -2.71 -10.86
N SER A 53 -6.88 -2.93 -10.48
CA SER A 53 -7.88 -1.86 -10.41
C SER A 53 -8.00 -1.30 -9.00
N THR A 54 -8.54 -0.08 -8.88
CA THR A 54 -8.81 0.51 -7.57
C THR A 54 -9.82 -0.31 -6.78
N ARG A 55 -10.80 -0.88 -7.44
CA ARG A 55 -11.79 -1.75 -6.80
C ARG A 55 -11.12 -2.94 -6.13
N GLU A 56 -10.15 -3.55 -6.80
CA GLU A 56 -9.40 -4.67 -6.25
C GLU A 56 -8.59 -4.25 -5.03
N VAL A 57 -7.91 -3.10 -5.13
CA VAL A 57 -7.12 -2.58 -4.01
C VAL A 57 -8.02 -2.30 -2.81
N PHE A 58 -9.20 -1.70 -3.02
CA PHE A 58 -10.16 -1.47 -1.95
C PHE A 58 -10.59 -2.78 -1.29
N ARG A 59 -10.95 -3.78 -2.09
CA ARG A 59 -11.40 -5.08 -1.55
C ARG A 59 -10.32 -5.73 -0.69
N LEU A 60 -9.08 -5.63 -1.11
CA LEU A 60 -7.95 -6.19 -0.37
C LEU A 60 -7.68 -5.37 0.90
N ALA A 61 -7.83 -4.06 0.85
CA ALA A 61 -7.70 -3.21 2.03
C ALA A 61 -8.76 -3.54 3.07
N ARG A 62 -10.02 -3.74 2.65
CA ARG A 62 -11.09 -4.15 3.54
C ARG A 62 -10.81 -5.52 4.15
N ALA A 63 -10.31 -6.47 3.36
CA ALA A 63 -9.90 -7.77 3.87
C ALA A 63 -8.83 -7.64 4.95
N MET A 64 -7.89 -6.71 4.79
CA MET A 64 -6.86 -6.43 5.80
C MET A 64 -7.46 -5.85 7.07
N THR A 65 -8.42 -4.93 6.95
CA THR A 65 -9.13 -4.38 8.11
C THR A 65 -9.74 -5.50 8.95
N LEU A 66 -10.46 -6.41 8.31
CA LEU A 66 -11.13 -7.51 9.00
C LEU A 66 -10.12 -8.52 9.56
N LYS A 67 -9.08 -8.84 8.79
CA LYS A 67 -8.05 -9.78 9.21
C LYS A 67 -7.29 -9.27 10.43
N ASN A 68 -6.89 -8.02 10.42
CA ASN A 68 -6.16 -7.43 11.54
C ASN A 68 -7.03 -7.35 12.79
N ALA A 69 -8.31 -7.02 12.64
CA ALA A 69 -9.25 -6.98 13.75
C ALA A 69 -9.48 -8.37 14.36
N LEU A 70 -9.66 -9.38 13.50
CA LEU A 70 -9.87 -10.76 13.96
C LEU A 70 -8.63 -11.35 14.62
N SER A 71 -7.45 -10.87 14.25
CA SER A 71 -6.18 -11.29 14.85
C SER A 71 -5.82 -10.49 16.09
N ASP A 72 -6.71 -9.57 16.51
CA ASP A 72 -6.53 -8.73 17.69
C ASP A 72 -5.27 -7.86 17.61
N LEU A 73 -4.91 -7.43 16.41
CA LEU A 73 -3.77 -6.55 16.19
C LEU A 73 -4.16 -5.09 16.37
N PRO A 74 -3.26 -4.25 16.91
CA PRO A 74 -3.55 -2.81 17.09
C PRO A 74 -3.36 -2.05 15.78
N HIS A 75 -3.94 -2.54 14.68
CA HIS A 75 -3.77 -1.99 13.34
C HIS A 75 -5.07 -1.98 12.57
N GLY A 76 -5.25 -0.94 11.79
CA GLY A 76 -6.28 -0.90 10.76
C GLY A 76 -5.83 -1.62 9.49
N GLY A 77 -6.61 -1.52 8.44
CA GLY A 77 -6.35 -2.17 7.16
C GLY A 77 -6.10 -1.19 6.04
N ALA A 78 -5.13 -1.53 5.21
CA ALA A 78 -4.80 -0.78 4.01
C ALA A 78 -4.31 -1.74 2.93
N LYS A 79 -4.20 -1.23 1.72
CA LYS A 79 -3.58 -1.95 0.61
C LYS A 79 -3.07 -0.92 -0.38
N SER A 80 -2.00 -1.25 -1.07
CA SER A 80 -1.53 -0.43 -2.17
C SER A 80 -1.16 -1.30 -3.37
N ALA A 81 -1.08 -0.67 -4.52
CA ALA A 81 -0.62 -1.31 -5.74
C ALA A 81 0.22 -0.33 -6.54
N ILE A 82 1.35 -0.81 -7.01
CA ILE A 82 2.17 -0.15 -8.00
C ILE A 82 1.81 -0.76 -9.35
N LEU A 83 1.34 0.06 -10.28
CA LEU A 83 0.86 -0.40 -11.59
C LEU A 83 2.05 -0.54 -12.54
N GLU A 84 2.77 -1.65 -12.38
CA GLU A 84 3.95 -1.94 -13.18
C GLU A 84 4.22 -3.44 -13.18
N ASP A 85 4.86 -3.92 -14.27
CA ASP A 85 5.35 -5.30 -14.33
C ASP A 85 6.43 -5.50 -13.27
N PRO A 86 6.32 -6.53 -12.41
CA PRO A 86 7.34 -6.79 -11.38
C PRO A 86 8.73 -7.08 -11.92
N ALA A 87 8.82 -7.46 -13.20
CA ALA A 87 10.10 -7.74 -13.88
C ALA A 87 10.77 -6.50 -14.47
N VAL A 88 10.19 -5.31 -14.26
CA VAL A 88 10.76 -4.06 -14.77
C VAL A 88 12.18 -3.83 -14.26
N THR A 89 13.05 -3.27 -15.11
CA THR A 89 14.49 -3.15 -14.80
C THR A 89 14.80 -2.07 -13.77
N ASN A 90 14.00 -1.02 -13.71
CA ASN A 90 14.18 0.09 -12.74
C ASN A 90 13.28 -0.08 -11.51
N LYS A 91 13.07 -1.30 -11.06
CA LYS A 91 12.17 -1.60 -9.96
C LYS A 91 12.55 -0.88 -8.67
N GLU A 92 13.82 -0.82 -8.35
CA GLU A 92 14.29 -0.11 -7.14
C GLU A 92 13.89 1.36 -7.18
N ASP A 93 14.10 2.04 -8.31
CA ASP A 93 13.77 3.45 -8.47
C ASP A 93 12.26 3.69 -8.31
N ILE A 94 11.46 2.81 -8.86
CA ILE A 94 9.99 2.88 -8.76
C ILE A 94 9.56 2.69 -7.31
N VAL A 95 10.10 1.69 -6.61
CA VAL A 95 9.74 1.41 -5.22
C VAL A 95 10.19 2.55 -4.31
N ARG A 96 11.38 3.12 -4.54
CA ARG A 96 11.85 4.28 -3.77
C ARG A 96 11.00 5.52 -4.03
N ALA A 97 10.56 5.74 -5.26
CA ALA A 97 9.62 6.83 -5.59
C ALA A 97 8.27 6.63 -4.88
N PHE A 98 7.78 5.39 -4.84
CA PHE A 98 6.58 5.05 -4.10
C PHE A 98 6.75 5.37 -2.60
N ALA A 99 7.89 5.00 -2.03
CA ALA A 99 8.18 5.29 -0.63
C ALA A 99 8.13 6.79 -0.34
N GLN A 100 8.74 7.61 -1.20
CA GLN A 100 8.71 9.05 -1.04
C GLN A 100 7.28 9.61 -1.12
N ALA A 101 6.45 9.03 -1.99
CA ALA A 101 5.06 9.45 -2.10
C ALA A 101 4.26 9.12 -0.83
N ILE A 102 4.42 7.93 -0.28
CA ILE A 102 3.70 7.51 0.93
C ILE A 102 4.30 8.07 2.22
N LYS A 103 5.42 8.75 2.14
CA LYS A 103 6.01 9.46 3.28
C LYS A 103 5.00 10.39 3.93
N HIS A 104 4.12 10.98 3.14
CA HIS A 104 3.08 11.89 3.57
C HIS A 104 1.81 11.19 4.03
N LEU A 105 1.82 9.86 4.09
CA LEU A 105 0.72 9.04 4.60
C LEU A 105 1.23 8.26 5.83
N PRO A 106 1.49 8.94 6.96
CA PRO A 106 2.14 8.31 8.11
C PRO A 106 1.31 7.19 8.75
N ASP A 107 0.01 7.16 8.47
CA ASP A 107 -0.88 6.14 9.00
C ASP A 107 -0.84 4.83 8.20
N TYR A 108 -0.09 4.79 7.10
CA TYR A 108 0.05 3.59 6.27
C TYR A 108 1.41 2.93 6.50
N ILE A 109 1.37 1.65 6.86
CA ILE A 109 2.56 0.82 7.02
C ILE A 109 2.54 -0.24 5.92
N PRO A 110 3.41 -0.13 4.90
CA PRO A 110 3.44 -1.10 3.81
C PRO A 110 4.10 -2.41 4.23
N GLY A 111 3.70 -3.49 3.58
CA GLY A 111 4.31 -4.80 3.68
C GLY A 111 4.42 -5.42 2.30
N PRO A 112 5.05 -6.60 2.19
CA PRO A 112 5.17 -7.27 0.90
C PRO A 112 3.85 -7.89 0.46
N ASP A 113 3.71 -8.06 -0.85
CA ASP A 113 2.57 -8.72 -1.48
C ASP A 113 3.05 -9.28 -2.83
N MET A 114 2.11 -9.72 -3.66
CA MET A 114 2.44 -10.21 -5.00
C MET A 114 3.21 -9.14 -5.78
N GLY A 115 4.32 -9.53 -6.37
CA GLY A 115 5.17 -8.65 -7.17
C GLY A 115 6.18 -7.82 -6.37
N THR A 116 6.08 -7.80 -5.05
CA THR A 116 7.08 -7.19 -4.17
C THR A 116 7.62 -8.23 -3.21
N ASP A 117 8.71 -7.91 -2.54
CA ASP A 117 9.39 -8.82 -1.64
C ASP A 117 10.06 -8.05 -0.49
N GLU A 118 10.80 -8.78 0.33
CA GLU A 118 11.51 -8.17 1.45
C GLU A 118 12.56 -7.15 1.01
N THR A 119 13.15 -7.32 -0.17
CA THR A 119 14.09 -6.36 -0.73
C THR A 119 13.40 -5.03 -1.04
N CYS A 120 12.19 -5.09 -1.62
CA CYS A 120 11.38 -3.89 -1.84
C CYS A 120 11.04 -3.19 -0.52
N MET A 121 10.71 -3.97 0.50
CA MET A 121 10.43 -3.41 1.83
C MET A 121 11.67 -2.76 2.43
N ALA A 122 12.86 -3.31 2.18
CA ALA A 122 14.11 -2.70 2.60
C ALA A 122 14.33 -1.34 1.94
N TYR A 123 14.01 -1.20 0.65
CA TYR A 123 14.08 0.10 -0.04
C TYR A 123 13.14 1.11 0.60
N ILE A 124 11.91 0.70 0.90
CA ILE A 124 10.94 1.58 1.55
C ILE A 124 11.42 1.99 2.93
N HIS A 125 11.88 1.05 3.72
CA HIS A 125 12.42 1.33 5.06
C HIS A 125 13.59 2.29 5.01
N ASP A 126 14.48 2.12 4.03
CA ASP A 126 15.63 3.01 3.83
C ASP A 126 15.17 4.45 3.58
N GLU A 127 14.09 4.63 2.85
CA GLU A 127 13.58 5.95 2.49
C GLU A 127 12.76 6.63 3.60
N ILE A 128 11.89 5.88 4.30
CA ILE A 128 10.91 6.47 5.22
C ILE A 128 10.88 5.86 6.61
N GLY A 129 11.67 4.81 6.86
CA GLY A 129 11.80 4.23 8.20
C GLY A 129 10.61 3.42 8.68
N ARG A 130 9.65 3.07 7.81
CA ARG A 130 8.52 2.24 8.20
C ARG A 130 8.13 1.26 7.10
N ALA A 131 8.15 -0.01 7.42
CA ALA A 131 7.68 -1.11 6.60
C ALA A 131 7.70 -2.37 7.47
N VAL A 132 6.87 -3.35 7.13
CA VAL A 132 6.93 -4.68 7.73
C VAL A 132 7.43 -5.67 6.67
N GLY A 133 7.75 -6.89 7.08
CA GLY A 133 8.28 -7.88 6.14
C GLY A 133 9.68 -7.55 5.64
N LEU A 134 10.50 -6.97 6.51
CA LEU A 134 11.88 -6.62 6.19
C LEU A 134 12.78 -7.86 6.12
N PRO A 135 13.92 -7.78 5.40
CA PRO A 135 14.92 -8.83 5.48
C PRO A 135 15.36 -9.07 6.93
N HIS A 136 15.78 -10.31 7.21
CA HIS A 136 16.19 -10.69 8.57
C HIS A 136 17.26 -9.77 9.16
N VAL A 137 18.22 -9.33 8.35
CA VAL A 137 19.30 -8.42 8.78
C VAL A 137 18.79 -7.05 9.25
N LEU A 138 17.57 -6.68 8.88
CA LEU A 138 16.93 -5.44 9.30
C LEU A 138 15.85 -5.66 10.35
N GLY A 139 15.79 -6.84 10.96
CA GLY A 139 14.84 -7.15 12.01
C GLY A 139 13.52 -7.74 11.53
N GLY A 140 13.50 -8.17 10.28
CA GLY A 140 12.30 -8.82 9.70
C GLY A 140 12.16 -10.27 10.09
#